data_8936b4f8d2c663a0fba032f1c5c9c5de
#
_entry.id   8936b4f8d2c663a0fba032f1c5c9c5de
#
_cell.length_a   1.000
_cell.length_b   1.000
_cell.length_c   1.000
_cell.angle_alpha   90.00
_cell.angle_beta   90.00
_cell.angle_gamma   90.00
#
_symmetry.space_group_name_H-M   'P 1'
#
loop_
_entity.id
_entity.type
_entity.pdbx_description
1 polymer ?
#
loop_
_entity_poly.entity_id
_entity_poly.type
_entity_poly.pdbx_seq_one_letter_code
_entity_poly.pdbx_strand_id
1 'polypeptide(L)'
;DVRAVAMLIEKAYRGPAAATGWTNEAHLLTGPRTGEDEIAGLIADPESRFVLAEQNGVLVGCALVQKDGEDGYFGMFSVDPAAQAQGLGKKLLAACEKAARAEWNSRAMGMVVINLRSELIAWYERRGYTLTGNREPFPFDEAPGALRRDFDLVELKKPL
;
A
#
# COMPACT_ATOMS: atom_id res chain seq x y z
N ASP A 1 16.40 5.37 1.84
CA ASP A 1 17.16 4.33 1.12
C ASP A 1 16.25 3.55 0.19
N VAL A 2 16.40 3.77 -1.13
CA VAL A 2 15.59 3.16 -2.21
C VAL A 2 15.57 1.63 -2.09
N ARG A 3 16.74 1.04 -1.92
CA ARG A 3 16.87 -0.42 -1.86
C ARG A 3 16.16 -1.03 -0.66
N ALA A 4 16.28 -0.41 0.50
CA ALA A 4 15.62 -0.91 1.72
C ALA A 4 14.09 -0.86 1.58
N VAL A 5 13.56 0.20 0.99
CA VAL A 5 12.12 0.33 0.72
C VAL A 5 11.67 -0.73 -0.28
N ALA A 6 12.38 -0.90 -1.40
CA ALA A 6 12.05 -1.91 -2.41
C ALA A 6 12.05 -3.33 -1.81
N MET A 7 13.07 -3.66 -1.04
CA MET A 7 13.16 -4.98 -0.38
C MET A 7 12.04 -5.22 0.62
N LEU A 8 11.66 -4.21 1.37
CA LEU A 8 10.54 -4.33 2.33
C LEU A 8 9.22 -4.58 1.61
N ILE A 9 8.95 -3.84 0.52
CA ILE A 9 7.73 -4.03 -0.27
C ILE A 9 7.67 -5.45 -0.84
N GLU A 10 8.75 -5.93 -1.45
CA GLU A 10 8.80 -7.29 -1.97
C GLU A 10 8.58 -8.34 -0.87
N LYS A 11 9.21 -8.17 0.27
CA LYS A 11 9.05 -9.08 1.41
C LYS A 11 7.61 -9.13 1.91
N ALA A 12 6.95 -7.97 2.01
CA ALA A 12 5.59 -7.88 2.53
C ALA A 12 4.53 -8.42 1.56
N TYR A 13 4.68 -8.18 0.25
CA TYR A 13 3.68 -8.55 -0.74
C TYR A 13 3.91 -9.92 -1.37
N ARG A 14 5.16 -10.28 -1.65
CA ARG A 14 5.52 -11.42 -2.49
C ARG A 14 6.48 -12.41 -1.85
N GLY A 15 7.05 -12.09 -0.70
CA GLY A 15 8.03 -12.95 -0.03
C GLY A 15 7.42 -14.22 0.56
N PRO A 16 8.18 -15.34 0.61
CA PRO A 16 7.69 -16.58 1.19
C PRO A 16 7.42 -16.49 2.70
N ALA A 17 8.17 -15.68 3.43
CA ALA A 17 7.95 -15.45 4.86
C ALA A 17 6.66 -14.64 5.13
N ALA A 18 6.09 -14.03 4.11
CA ALA A 18 4.89 -13.21 4.21
C ALA A 18 3.60 -14.03 4.00
N ALA A 19 3.67 -15.35 3.83
CA ALA A 19 2.49 -16.19 3.64
C ALA A 19 1.45 -16.06 4.78
N THR A 20 1.90 -15.63 5.96
CA THR A 20 1.05 -15.34 7.12
C THR A 20 0.74 -13.84 7.25
N GLY A 21 1.35 -12.99 6.45
CA GLY A 21 1.12 -11.55 6.48
C GLY A 21 -0.19 -11.16 5.80
N TRP A 22 -0.91 -10.23 6.40
CA TRP A 22 -2.22 -9.80 5.89
C TRP A 22 -2.14 -8.91 4.63
N THR A 23 -0.96 -8.39 4.27
CA THR A 23 -0.75 -7.63 3.01
C THR A 23 -0.24 -8.51 1.86
N ASN A 24 -0.04 -9.80 2.08
CA ASN A 24 0.55 -10.70 1.10
C ASN A 24 -0.38 -11.00 -0.08
N GLU A 25 0.16 -10.95 -1.28
CA GLU A 25 -0.53 -11.26 -2.54
C GLU A 25 0.05 -12.49 -3.26
N ALA A 26 0.95 -13.24 -2.62
CA ALA A 26 1.65 -14.37 -3.27
C ALA A 26 0.71 -15.47 -3.77
N HIS A 27 -0.49 -15.60 -3.22
CA HIS A 27 -1.51 -16.53 -3.67
C HIS A 27 -2.27 -16.06 -4.93
N LEU A 28 -2.12 -14.79 -5.31
CA LEU A 28 -2.76 -14.18 -6.48
C LEU A 28 -1.76 -13.83 -7.58
N LEU A 29 -0.57 -13.42 -7.22
CA LEU A 29 0.44 -12.85 -8.11
C LEU A 29 1.83 -13.41 -7.78
N THR A 30 2.62 -13.69 -8.82
CA THR A 30 4.04 -14.02 -8.73
C THR A 30 4.87 -12.93 -9.39
N GLY A 31 6.19 -12.99 -9.21
CA GLY A 31 7.11 -11.99 -9.75
C GLY A 31 7.23 -10.75 -8.86
N PRO A 32 8.08 -9.80 -9.23
CA PRO A 32 8.35 -8.62 -8.41
C PRO A 32 7.14 -7.71 -8.30
N ARG A 33 6.91 -7.13 -7.11
CA ARG A 33 5.90 -6.11 -6.86
C ARG A 33 6.35 -4.73 -7.36
N THR A 34 7.63 -4.43 -7.21
CA THR A 34 8.23 -3.15 -7.55
C THR A 34 9.72 -3.32 -7.86
N GLY A 35 10.37 -2.24 -8.28
CA GLY A 35 11.81 -2.20 -8.50
C GLY A 35 12.44 -0.93 -7.96
N GLU A 36 13.76 -0.91 -7.83
CA GLU A 36 14.50 0.24 -7.29
C GLU A 36 14.31 1.51 -8.13
N ASP A 37 14.22 1.38 -9.45
CA ASP A 37 13.99 2.53 -10.34
C ASP A 37 12.63 3.17 -10.14
N GLU A 38 11.59 2.37 -9.95
CA GLU A 38 10.25 2.87 -9.63
C GLU A 38 10.24 3.61 -8.29
N ILE A 39 10.84 3.03 -7.27
CA ILE A 39 10.94 3.66 -5.94
C ILE A 39 11.75 4.97 -6.01
N ALA A 40 12.87 4.98 -6.73
CA ALA A 40 13.67 6.18 -6.89
C ALA A 40 12.88 7.30 -7.57
N GLY A 41 12.11 6.97 -8.61
CA GLY A 41 11.24 7.93 -9.30
C GLY A 41 10.17 8.52 -8.39
N LEU A 42 9.54 7.69 -7.58
CA LEU A 42 8.52 8.13 -6.61
C LEU A 42 9.12 9.01 -5.50
N ILE A 43 10.33 8.71 -5.04
CA ILE A 43 11.02 9.55 -4.04
C ILE A 43 11.37 10.92 -4.62
N ALA A 44 11.74 10.98 -5.90
CA ALA A 44 12.08 12.23 -6.58
C ALA A 44 10.84 13.07 -6.95
N ASP A 45 9.66 12.49 -7.00
CA ASP A 45 8.42 13.17 -7.35
C ASP A 45 7.98 14.11 -6.22
N PRO A 46 7.81 15.43 -6.49
CA PRO A 46 7.37 16.39 -5.46
C PRO A 46 5.94 16.13 -4.96
N GLU A 47 5.11 15.42 -5.71
CA GLU A 47 3.74 15.05 -5.35
C GLU A 47 3.62 13.66 -4.70
N SER A 48 4.76 13.07 -4.33
CA SER A 48 4.81 11.77 -3.67
C SER A 48 5.65 11.82 -2.40
N ARG A 49 5.27 11.02 -1.40
CA ARG A 49 6.03 10.83 -0.16
C ARG A 49 5.98 9.38 0.27
N PHE A 50 7.12 8.85 0.68
CA PHE A 50 7.15 7.62 1.46
C PHE A 50 7.15 7.96 2.95
N VAL A 51 6.23 7.37 3.69
CA VAL A 51 6.22 7.39 5.15
C VAL A 51 6.86 6.10 5.62
N LEU A 52 7.87 6.22 6.47
CA LEU A 52 8.70 5.09 6.90
C LEU A 52 8.52 4.86 8.40
N ALA A 53 8.56 3.59 8.79
CA ALA A 53 8.58 3.19 10.19
C ALA A 53 9.85 2.38 10.47
N GLU A 54 10.60 2.78 11.49
CA GLU A 54 11.83 2.13 11.91
C GLU A 54 11.72 1.66 13.35
N GLN A 55 12.34 0.50 13.62
CA GLN A 55 12.53 -0.03 14.97
C GLN A 55 14.01 -0.36 15.14
N ASN A 56 14.67 0.23 16.13
CA ASN A 56 16.09 0.02 16.40
C ASN A 56 16.99 0.25 15.18
N GLY A 57 16.69 1.27 14.38
CA GLY A 57 17.43 1.60 13.16
C GLY A 57 17.15 0.69 11.95
N VAL A 58 16.18 -0.22 12.06
CA VAL A 58 15.79 -1.13 10.98
C VAL A 58 14.44 -0.70 10.43
N LEU A 59 14.34 -0.60 9.10
CA LEU A 59 13.09 -0.30 8.40
C LEU A 59 12.13 -1.49 8.51
N VAL A 60 10.98 -1.30 9.16
CA VAL A 60 9.98 -2.33 9.40
C VAL A 60 8.63 -2.03 8.76
N GLY A 61 8.43 -0.85 8.23
CA GLY A 61 7.19 -0.49 7.53
C GLY A 61 7.38 0.71 6.62
N CYS A 62 6.58 0.76 5.57
CA CYS A 62 6.49 1.93 4.69
C CYS A 62 5.12 2.01 4.04
N ALA A 63 4.78 3.20 3.58
CA ALA A 63 3.62 3.44 2.72
C ALA A 63 3.90 4.63 1.82
N LEU A 64 3.32 4.61 0.63
CA LEU A 64 3.35 5.70 -0.32
C LEU A 64 2.08 6.54 -0.13
N VAL A 65 2.24 7.86 -0.07
CA VAL A 65 1.13 8.81 -0.20
C VAL A 65 1.43 9.76 -1.35
N GLN A 66 0.44 9.97 -2.20
CA GLN A 66 0.56 10.83 -3.38
C GLN A 66 -0.58 11.84 -3.41
N LYS A 67 -0.31 12.99 -3.98
CA LYS A 67 -1.36 13.94 -4.31
C LYS A 67 -2.17 13.40 -5.49
N ASP A 68 -3.48 13.43 -5.37
CA ASP A 68 -4.41 12.98 -6.41
C ASP A 68 -5.55 14.00 -6.54
N GLY A 69 -5.31 15.07 -7.33
CA GLY A 69 -6.24 16.19 -7.42
C GLY A 69 -6.41 16.87 -6.05
N GLU A 70 -7.64 16.91 -5.56
CA GLU A 70 -7.99 17.46 -4.24
C GLU A 70 -7.86 16.44 -3.11
N ASP A 71 -7.57 15.20 -3.43
CA ASP A 71 -7.46 14.09 -2.50
C ASP A 71 -6.00 13.61 -2.35
N GLY A 72 -5.76 12.70 -1.43
CA GLY A 72 -4.56 11.91 -1.36
C GLY A 72 -4.82 10.49 -1.85
N TYR A 73 -3.79 9.84 -2.36
CA TYR A 73 -3.79 8.44 -2.72
C TYR A 73 -2.81 7.68 -1.84
N PHE A 74 -3.23 6.54 -1.31
CA PHE A 74 -2.45 5.69 -0.43
C PHE A 74 -2.12 4.38 -1.15
N GLY A 75 -0.85 3.99 -1.15
CA GLY A 75 -0.41 2.78 -1.83
C GLY A 75 0.88 2.20 -1.26
N MET A 76 1.33 1.11 -1.84
CA MET A 76 2.56 0.39 -1.46
C MET A 76 2.69 0.15 0.06
N PHE A 77 1.56 -0.06 0.72
CA PHE A 77 1.49 -0.27 2.16
C PHE A 77 2.15 -1.59 2.55
N SER A 78 3.24 -1.51 3.27
CA SER A 78 4.08 -2.65 3.59
C SER A 78 4.52 -2.60 5.04
N VAL A 79 4.31 -3.71 5.75
CA VAL A 79 4.80 -3.90 7.11
C VAL A 79 5.52 -5.23 7.15
N ASP A 80 6.71 -5.25 7.73
CA ASP A 80 7.47 -6.49 7.90
C ASP A 80 6.56 -7.52 8.60
N PRO A 81 6.39 -8.73 8.03
CA PRO A 81 5.54 -9.75 8.62
C PRO A 81 5.83 -10.04 10.10
N ALA A 82 7.09 -9.94 10.51
CA ALA A 82 7.49 -10.10 11.90
C ALA A 82 7.02 -8.97 12.82
N ALA A 83 6.68 -7.80 12.27
CA ALA A 83 6.26 -6.60 13.01
C ALA A 83 4.75 -6.30 12.89
N GLN A 84 3.98 -7.06 12.10
CA GLN A 84 2.57 -6.76 11.80
C GLN A 84 1.63 -6.78 13.02
N ALA A 85 1.94 -7.58 14.04
CA ALA A 85 1.12 -7.70 15.24
C ALA A 85 1.24 -6.51 16.22
N GLN A 86 2.05 -5.50 15.94
CA GLN A 86 2.40 -4.42 16.87
C GLN A 86 1.59 -3.13 16.68
N GLY A 87 0.52 -3.14 15.88
CA GLY A 87 -0.26 -1.95 15.56
C GLY A 87 0.47 -0.93 14.67
N LEU A 88 1.56 -1.33 14.05
CA LEU A 88 2.41 -0.48 13.23
C LEU A 88 1.69 0.00 11.95
N GLY A 89 0.91 -0.87 11.33
CA GLY A 89 0.13 -0.52 10.14
C GLY A 89 -0.87 0.60 10.40
N LYS A 90 -1.53 0.59 11.54
CA LYS A 90 -2.46 1.62 11.96
C LYS A 90 -1.76 2.98 12.13
N LYS A 91 -0.57 2.98 12.70
CA LYS A 91 0.24 4.19 12.87
C LYS A 91 0.74 4.73 11.53
N LEU A 92 1.16 3.85 10.63
CA LEU A 92 1.58 4.24 9.27
C LEU A 92 0.44 4.89 8.49
N LEU A 93 -0.73 4.29 8.51
CA LEU A 93 -1.91 4.83 7.82
C LEU A 93 -2.26 6.22 8.37
N ALA A 94 -2.31 6.38 9.69
CA ALA A 94 -2.57 7.67 10.33
C ALA A 94 -1.52 8.73 9.97
N ALA A 95 -0.25 8.35 9.89
CA ALA A 95 0.83 9.25 9.47
C ALA A 95 0.70 9.68 8.00
N CYS A 96 0.26 8.78 7.12
CA CYS A 96 -0.01 9.10 5.72
C CYS A 96 -1.20 10.06 5.57
N GLU A 97 -2.27 9.85 6.32
CA GLU A 97 -3.42 10.76 6.34
C GLU A 97 -3.00 12.17 6.80
N LYS A 98 -2.20 12.23 7.85
CA LYS A 98 -1.65 13.51 8.35
C LYS A 98 -0.75 14.18 7.32
N ALA A 99 0.12 13.44 6.63
CA ALA A 99 1.00 13.97 5.59
C ALA A 99 0.21 14.55 4.41
N ALA A 100 -0.82 13.85 3.93
CA ALA A 100 -1.67 14.31 2.84
C ALA A 100 -2.37 15.62 3.19
N ARG A 101 -2.88 15.76 4.41
CA ARG A 101 -3.49 17.01 4.88
C ARG A 101 -2.47 18.13 5.01
N ALA A 102 -1.33 17.86 5.61
CA ALA A 102 -0.32 18.89 5.89
C ALA A 102 0.36 19.41 4.62
N GLU A 103 0.66 18.52 3.67
CA GLU A 103 1.42 18.89 2.47
C GLU A 103 0.55 19.39 1.32
N TRP A 104 -0.63 18.82 1.13
CA TRP A 104 -1.48 19.12 -0.02
C TRP A 104 -2.90 19.55 0.33
N ASN A 105 -3.20 19.71 1.62
CA ASN A 105 -4.55 20.03 2.08
C ASN A 105 -5.62 19.07 1.51
N SER A 106 -5.26 17.79 1.41
CA SER A 106 -6.14 16.76 0.85
C SER A 106 -7.45 16.65 1.64
N ARG A 107 -8.57 16.52 0.93
CA ARG A 107 -9.92 16.45 1.50
C ARG A 107 -10.29 15.05 1.92
N ALA A 108 -9.76 14.04 1.21
CA ALA A 108 -10.00 12.64 1.46
C ALA A 108 -8.75 11.82 1.15
N MET A 109 -8.69 10.61 1.65
CA MET A 109 -7.70 9.61 1.26
C MET A 109 -8.40 8.50 0.51
N GLY A 110 -7.88 8.16 -0.67
CA GLY A 110 -8.36 7.05 -1.49
C GLY A 110 -7.32 5.97 -1.66
N MET A 111 -7.76 4.78 -1.98
CA MET A 111 -6.93 3.64 -2.32
C MET A 111 -7.69 2.64 -3.16
N VAL A 112 -6.95 1.76 -3.85
CA VAL A 112 -7.52 0.61 -4.53
C VAL A 112 -6.94 -0.68 -3.95
N VAL A 113 -7.78 -1.69 -3.85
CA VAL A 113 -7.43 -2.99 -3.26
C VAL A 113 -8.01 -4.10 -4.15
N ILE A 114 -7.28 -5.20 -4.29
CA ILE A 114 -7.81 -6.39 -4.97
C ILE A 114 -9.07 -6.86 -4.23
N ASN A 115 -10.17 -7.03 -4.95
CA ASN A 115 -11.49 -7.31 -4.38
C ASN A 115 -11.55 -8.61 -3.57
N LEU A 116 -10.67 -9.57 -3.85
CA LEU A 116 -10.61 -10.85 -3.15
C LEU A 116 -9.95 -10.75 -1.76
N ARG A 117 -9.34 -9.62 -1.45
CA ARG A 117 -8.66 -9.39 -0.16
C ARG A 117 -9.63 -8.84 0.89
N SER A 118 -10.66 -9.64 1.21
CA SER A 118 -11.75 -9.23 2.11
C SER A 118 -11.29 -8.87 3.52
N GLU A 119 -10.26 -9.53 4.05
CA GLU A 119 -9.70 -9.20 5.38
C GLU A 119 -9.02 -7.83 5.39
N LEU A 120 -8.31 -7.49 4.32
CA LEU A 120 -7.67 -6.18 4.17
C LEU A 120 -8.71 -5.08 4.00
N ILE A 121 -9.73 -5.32 3.19
CA ILE A 121 -10.86 -4.38 3.01
C ILE A 121 -11.52 -4.12 4.37
N ALA A 122 -11.85 -5.15 5.13
CA ALA A 122 -12.43 -5.03 6.45
C ALA A 122 -11.52 -4.25 7.42
N TRP A 123 -10.21 -4.44 7.32
CA TRP A 123 -9.24 -3.72 8.12
C TRP A 123 -9.28 -2.21 7.84
N TYR A 124 -9.39 -1.81 6.55
CA TYR A 124 -9.55 -0.41 6.17
C TYR A 124 -10.91 0.15 6.60
N GLU A 125 -11.97 -0.62 6.46
CA GLU A 125 -13.31 -0.19 6.90
C GLU A 125 -13.34 0.14 8.39
N ARG A 126 -12.66 -0.65 9.22
CA ARG A 126 -12.50 -0.34 10.65
C ARG A 126 -11.74 0.97 10.94
N ARG A 127 -10.98 1.49 9.97
CA ARG A 127 -10.26 2.77 10.07
C ARG A 127 -11.03 3.94 9.46
N GLY A 128 -12.28 3.70 9.05
CA GLY A 128 -13.17 4.75 8.56
C GLY A 128 -13.26 4.84 7.03
N TYR A 129 -12.64 3.93 6.30
CA TYR A 129 -12.75 3.86 4.85
C TYR A 129 -14.05 3.18 4.45
N THR A 130 -14.64 3.62 3.34
CA THR A 130 -15.83 3.01 2.75
C THR A 130 -15.60 2.69 1.30
N LEU A 131 -16.17 1.57 0.84
CA LEU A 131 -16.20 1.22 -0.58
C LEU A 131 -17.04 2.27 -1.32
N THR A 132 -16.47 2.86 -2.37
CA THR A 132 -17.16 3.89 -3.16
C THR A 132 -18.10 3.31 -4.20
N GLY A 133 -17.98 2.04 -4.52
CA GLY A 133 -18.66 1.38 -5.62
C GLY A 133 -17.88 1.43 -6.94
N ASN A 134 -16.83 2.23 -7.03
CA ASN A 134 -15.96 2.26 -8.20
C ASN A 134 -15.10 1.00 -8.24
N ARG A 135 -14.96 0.44 -9.45
CA ARG A 135 -14.14 -0.74 -9.72
C ARG A 135 -13.28 -0.46 -10.94
N GLU A 136 -12.07 -1.01 -10.92
CA GLU A 136 -11.13 -0.94 -12.04
C GLU A 136 -10.71 -2.36 -12.42
N PRO A 137 -10.59 -2.66 -13.73
CA PRO A 137 -10.01 -3.94 -14.14
C PRO A 137 -8.56 -4.01 -13.68
N PHE A 138 -8.15 -5.18 -13.17
CA PHE A 138 -6.75 -5.41 -12.87
C PHE A 138 -5.96 -5.49 -14.18
N PRO A 139 -4.79 -4.83 -14.30
CA PRO A 139 -4.01 -4.79 -15.55
C PRO A 139 -3.23 -6.10 -15.76
N PHE A 140 -3.93 -7.19 -16.06
CA PHE A 140 -3.34 -8.51 -16.22
C PHE A 140 -2.27 -8.58 -17.31
N ASP A 141 -2.41 -7.80 -18.36
CA ASP A 141 -1.44 -7.77 -19.48
C ASP A 141 -0.14 -7.06 -19.07
N GLU A 142 -0.19 -6.16 -18.10
CA GLU A 142 0.94 -5.45 -17.52
C GLU A 142 1.52 -6.16 -16.28
N ALA A 143 0.81 -7.16 -15.78
CA ALA A 143 1.20 -7.95 -14.62
C ALA A 143 1.24 -9.45 -14.97
N PRO A 144 2.26 -9.91 -15.70
CA PRO A 144 2.31 -11.29 -16.23
C PRO A 144 2.38 -12.37 -15.16
N GLY A 145 2.66 -11.99 -13.91
CA GLY A 145 2.71 -12.92 -12.78
C GLY A 145 1.38 -13.29 -12.16
N ALA A 146 0.24 -12.92 -12.78
CA ALA A 146 -1.08 -13.25 -12.23
C ALA A 146 -1.34 -14.76 -12.29
N LEU A 147 -1.65 -15.35 -11.12
CA LEU A 147 -1.96 -16.78 -10.99
C LEU A 147 -3.42 -17.10 -11.30
N ARG A 148 -4.29 -16.09 -11.28
CA ARG A 148 -5.69 -16.16 -11.66
C ARG A 148 -6.13 -14.81 -12.25
N ARG A 149 -7.24 -14.81 -13.01
CA ARG A 149 -7.70 -13.62 -13.74
C ARG A 149 -9.15 -13.25 -13.41
N ASP A 150 -9.66 -13.67 -12.27
CA ASP A 150 -11.04 -13.47 -11.83
C ASP A 150 -11.18 -12.42 -10.74
N PHE A 151 -10.25 -11.47 -10.65
CA PHE A 151 -10.29 -10.39 -9.68
C PHE A 151 -10.12 -9.02 -10.35
N ASP A 152 -10.58 -8.00 -9.65
CA ASP A 152 -10.44 -6.58 -10.02
C ASP A 152 -9.99 -5.75 -8.82
N LEU A 153 -9.93 -4.44 -9.01
CA LEU A 153 -9.61 -3.48 -7.98
C LEU A 153 -10.89 -2.77 -7.53
N VAL A 154 -11.07 -2.64 -6.24
CA VAL A 154 -12.16 -1.85 -5.63
C VAL A 154 -11.58 -0.61 -4.95
N GLU A 155 -12.30 0.49 -5.05
CA GLU A 155 -11.90 1.76 -4.45
C GLU A 155 -12.50 1.92 -3.07
N LEU A 156 -11.66 2.37 -2.11
CA LEU A 156 -12.11 2.82 -0.79
C LEU A 156 -11.71 4.28 -0.60
N LYS A 157 -12.52 5.03 0.11
CA LYS A 157 -12.24 6.43 0.47
C LYS A 157 -12.63 6.74 1.91
N LYS A 158 -11.90 7.71 2.49
CA LYS A 158 -12.19 8.26 3.81
C LYS A 158 -12.02 9.78 3.76
N PRO A 159 -13.00 10.58 4.22
CA PRO A 159 -12.81 12.02 4.45
C PRO A 159 -11.74 12.28 5.49
N LEU A 160 -10.91 13.27 5.24
CA LEU A 160 -9.84 13.66 6.17
C LEU A 160 -10.19 14.89 7.02
#